data_f7d708f93d94ce91a06c589c823b7329
#
_entry.id   f7d708f93d94ce91a06c589c823b7329
#
_cell.length_a   1.000
_cell.length_b   1.000
_cell.length_c   1.000
_cell.angle_alpha   90.00
_cell.angle_beta   90.00
_cell.angle_gamma   90.00
#
_symmetry.space_group_name_H-M   'P 1'
#
loop_
_entity.id
_entity.type
_entity.pdbx_description
1 polymer ?
#
loop_
_entity_poly.entity_id
_entity_poly.type
_entity_poly.pdbx_seq_one_letter_code
_entity_poly.pdbx_strand_id
1 'polypeptide(L)'
;MPQRTCVGCRQVLAKRSLVRLVRTENGVVLDPSGKMNGRGAYLHQLRSCWERALKGALAHALKAELSESDRKNLEEVMNGLPDEHGDAE
;
A
#
# COMPACT_ATOMS: atom_id res chain seq x y z
N MET A 1 6.18 -15.41 12.76
CA MET A 1 6.27 -14.12 12.06
C MET A 1 4.87 -13.62 11.75
N PRO A 2 4.60 -12.36 12.01
CA PRO A 2 3.27 -11.83 11.69
C PRO A 2 3.06 -11.79 10.18
N GLN A 3 1.84 -12.07 9.79
CA GLN A 3 1.46 -12.04 8.40
C GLN A 3 0.39 -10.97 8.19
N ARG A 4 0.37 -10.42 6.98
CA ARG A 4 -0.59 -9.39 6.61
C ARG A 4 -1.10 -9.65 5.20
N THR A 5 -2.21 -9.05 4.88
CA THR A 5 -2.84 -9.23 3.58
C THR A 5 -2.60 -8.02 2.69
N CYS A 6 -2.12 -8.25 1.47
CA CYS A 6 -2.02 -7.19 0.49
C CYS A 6 -3.42 -6.78 0.04
N VAL A 7 -3.76 -5.50 0.17
CA VAL A 7 -5.11 -5.06 -0.20
C VAL A 7 -5.34 -5.04 -1.71
N GLY A 8 -4.26 -5.13 -2.50
CA GLY A 8 -4.39 -5.16 -3.95
C GLY A 8 -4.71 -6.54 -4.49
N CYS A 9 -3.92 -7.55 -4.09
CA CYS A 9 -4.09 -8.91 -4.62
C CYS A 9 -4.68 -9.90 -3.63
N ARG A 10 -4.84 -9.49 -2.38
CA ARG A 10 -5.45 -10.30 -1.31
C ARG A 10 -4.61 -11.49 -0.87
N GLN A 11 -3.36 -11.54 -1.24
CA GLN A 11 -2.46 -12.59 -0.76
C GLN A 11 -1.98 -12.27 0.65
N VAL A 12 -1.82 -13.32 1.44
CA VAL A 12 -1.29 -13.20 2.81
C VAL A 12 0.20 -13.50 2.75
N LEU A 13 1.01 -12.57 3.24
CA LEU A 13 2.45 -12.67 3.19
C LEU A 13 3.08 -12.20 4.49
N ALA A 14 4.36 -12.50 4.66
CA ALA A 14 5.09 -11.98 5.80
C ALA A 14 5.06 -10.45 5.77
N LYS A 15 4.83 -9.87 6.95
CA LYS A 15 4.71 -8.41 7.08
C LYS A 15 5.87 -7.67 6.43
N ARG A 16 7.08 -8.19 6.56
CA ARG A 16 8.28 -7.53 6.03
C ARG A 16 8.34 -7.51 4.50
N SER A 17 7.53 -8.35 3.85
CA SER A 17 7.48 -8.40 2.39
C SER A 17 6.55 -7.35 1.80
N LEU A 18 5.86 -6.62 2.65
CA LEU A 18 4.84 -5.67 2.26
C LEU A 18 5.21 -4.26 2.71
N VAL A 19 4.68 -3.29 2.00
CA VAL A 19 4.79 -1.89 2.38
C VAL A 19 3.56 -1.51 3.17
N ARG A 20 3.74 -0.82 4.28
CA ARG A 20 2.61 -0.34 5.08
C ARG A 20 2.31 1.11 4.74
N LEU A 21 1.04 1.38 4.49
CA LEU A 21 0.53 2.73 4.29
C LEU A 21 -0.35 3.08 5.49
N VAL A 22 -0.21 4.29 6.01
CA VAL A 22 -0.93 4.70 7.20
C VAL A 22 -1.68 5.99 6.94
N ARG A 23 -2.92 6.03 7.42
CA ARG A 23 -3.72 7.24 7.40
C ARG A 23 -3.31 8.12 8.58
N THR A 24 -2.86 9.34 8.30
CA THR A 24 -2.49 10.31 9.31
C THR A 24 -3.30 11.58 9.14
N GLU A 25 -3.13 12.51 10.07
CA GLU A 25 -3.78 13.82 9.97
C GLU A 25 -3.34 14.57 8.73
N ASN A 26 -2.17 14.26 8.23
CA ASN A 26 -1.62 14.93 7.05
C ASN A 26 -1.85 14.15 5.77
N GLY A 27 -2.67 13.10 5.82
CA GLY A 27 -2.96 12.27 4.66
C GLY A 27 -2.35 10.87 4.80
N VAL A 28 -2.32 10.16 3.70
CA VAL A 28 -1.80 8.79 3.68
C VAL A 28 -0.30 8.82 3.38
N VAL A 29 0.48 8.18 4.23
CA VAL A 29 1.93 8.16 4.08
C VAL A 29 2.48 6.76 4.19
N LEU A 30 3.69 6.57 3.66
CA LEU A 30 4.41 5.32 3.82
C LEU A 30 4.96 5.23 5.24
N ASP A 31 4.92 4.03 5.79
CA ASP A 31 5.44 3.78 7.13
C ASP A 31 6.48 2.67 7.09
N PRO A 32 7.75 3.01 6.80
CA PRO A 32 8.80 2.00 6.75
C PRO A 32 9.05 1.30 8.09
N SER A 33 8.79 1.99 9.19
CA SER A 33 9.02 1.41 10.52
C SER A 33 7.94 0.41 10.92
N GLY A 34 6.74 0.55 10.37
CA GLY A 34 5.60 -0.26 10.77
C GLY A 34 5.04 0.08 12.14
N LYS A 35 5.47 1.21 12.70
CA LYS A 35 5.11 1.57 14.08
C LYS A 35 4.30 2.86 14.20
N MET A 36 4.01 3.52 13.08
CA MET A 36 3.23 4.75 13.14
C MET A 36 1.81 4.47 13.61
N ASN A 37 1.29 5.38 14.43
CA ASN A 37 -0.08 5.28 14.89
C ASN A 37 -1.04 5.60 13.77
N GLY A 38 -2.15 4.89 13.76
CA GLY A 38 -3.21 5.14 12.79
C GLY A 38 -3.58 3.86 12.06
N ARG A 39 -4.64 3.97 11.28
CA ARG A 39 -5.10 2.83 10.50
C ARG A 39 -4.17 2.59 9.35
N GLY A 40 -3.72 1.34 9.21
CA GLY A 40 -2.76 0.97 8.18
C GLY A 40 -3.30 -0.06 7.21
N ALA A 41 -2.67 -0.11 6.04
CA ALA A 41 -2.96 -1.11 5.04
C ALA A 41 -1.63 -1.55 4.44
N TYR A 42 -1.60 -2.77 3.92
CA TYR A 42 -0.38 -3.35 3.39
C TYR A 42 -0.51 -3.65 1.91
N LEU A 43 0.58 -3.43 1.18
CA LEU A 43 0.63 -3.67 -0.25
C LEU A 43 1.96 -4.30 -0.65
N HIS A 44 1.92 -5.16 -1.66
CA HIS A 44 3.15 -5.62 -2.31
C HIS A 44 3.87 -4.43 -2.93
N GLN A 45 5.16 -4.56 -3.09
CA GLN A 45 5.95 -3.58 -3.84
C GLN A 45 5.85 -3.87 -5.33
N LEU A 46 4.61 -3.93 -5.82
CA LEU A 46 4.30 -4.24 -7.21
C LEU A 46 3.31 -3.21 -7.73
N ARG A 47 3.58 -2.69 -8.91
CA ARG A 47 2.72 -1.67 -9.51
C ARG A 47 1.28 -2.13 -9.64
N SER A 48 1.05 -3.37 -10.06
CA SER A 48 -0.30 -3.87 -10.24
C SER A 48 -1.11 -3.87 -8.95
N CYS A 49 -0.48 -4.20 -7.82
CA CYS A 49 -1.17 -4.16 -6.54
C CYS A 49 -1.53 -2.73 -6.16
N TRP A 50 -0.64 -1.79 -6.41
CA TRP A 50 -0.88 -0.38 -6.13
C TRP A 50 -1.97 0.18 -7.02
N GLU A 51 -2.00 -0.19 -8.30
CA GLU A 51 -3.06 0.25 -9.20
C GLU A 51 -4.43 -0.19 -8.70
N ARG A 52 -4.54 -1.45 -8.31
CA ARG A 52 -5.80 -1.97 -7.77
C ARG A 52 -6.18 -1.26 -6.48
N ALA A 53 -5.21 -1.02 -5.62
CA ALA A 53 -5.46 -0.35 -4.36
C ALA A 53 -5.95 1.08 -4.57
N LEU A 54 -5.35 1.80 -5.50
CA LEU A 54 -5.72 3.17 -5.77
C LEU A 54 -7.11 3.30 -6.41
N LYS A 55 -7.64 2.21 -6.96
CA LYS A 55 -9.00 2.21 -7.53
C LYS A 55 -10.09 2.14 -6.48
N GLY A 56 -9.73 1.93 -5.22
CA GLY A 56 -10.71 1.91 -4.15
C GLY A 56 -10.39 1.01 -2.97
N ALA A 57 -9.65 -0.07 -3.18
CA ALA A 57 -9.35 -1.02 -2.12
C ALA A 57 -8.60 -0.36 -0.96
N LEU A 58 -7.66 0.53 -1.26
CA LEU A 58 -6.89 1.20 -0.23
C LEU A 58 -7.76 2.14 0.60
N ALA A 59 -8.57 2.96 -0.07
CA ALA A 59 -9.48 3.87 0.63
C ALA A 59 -10.44 3.09 1.51
N HIS A 60 -10.94 1.98 1.01
CA HIS A 60 -11.83 1.12 1.79
C HIS A 60 -11.12 0.55 3.02
N ALA A 61 -9.91 0.05 2.84
CA ALA A 61 -9.13 -0.53 3.95
C ALA A 61 -8.79 0.52 5.00
N LEU A 62 -8.49 1.73 4.58
CA LEU A 62 -8.16 2.82 5.50
C LEU A 62 -9.39 3.55 6.02
N LYS A 63 -10.56 3.23 5.48
CA LYS A 63 -11.84 3.88 5.83
C LYS A 63 -11.77 5.38 5.66
N ALA A 64 -11.17 5.81 4.56
CA ALA A 64 -11.01 7.23 4.25
C ALA A 64 -10.86 7.40 2.76
N GLU A 65 -11.36 8.51 2.25
CA GLU A 65 -11.14 8.85 0.86
C GLU A 65 -9.74 9.40 0.68
N LEU A 66 -9.13 9.06 -0.44
CA LEU A 66 -7.81 9.59 -0.77
C LEU A 66 -7.99 10.96 -1.42
N SER A 67 -7.24 11.94 -0.93
CA SER A 67 -7.22 13.26 -1.57
C SER A 67 -6.46 13.18 -2.87
N GLU A 68 -6.55 14.23 -3.69
CA GLU A 68 -5.75 14.29 -4.91
C GLU A 68 -4.27 14.24 -4.59
N SER A 69 -3.86 14.92 -3.51
CA SER A 69 -2.46 14.91 -3.08
C SER A 69 -2.02 13.50 -2.70
N ASP A 70 -2.88 12.78 -1.96
CA ASP A 70 -2.57 11.41 -1.57
C ASP A 70 -2.40 10.53 -2.80
N ARG A 71 -3.34 10.61 -3.74
CA ARG A 71 -3.27 9.82 -4.95
C ARG A 71 -2.02 10.12 -5.76
N LYS A 72 -1.71 11.40 -5.90
CA LYS A 72 -0.55 11.82 -6.66
C LYS A 72 0.74 11.31 -6.04
N ASN A 73 0.86 11.45 -4.73
CA ASN A 73 2.06 10.99 -4.01
C ASN A 73 2.22 9.48 -4.13
N LEU A 74 1.12 8.75 -3.98
CA LEU A 74 1.18 7.29 -4.08
C LEU A 74 1.43 6.83 -5.51
N GLU A 75 0.91 7.54 -6.50
CA GLU A 75 1.18 7.23 -7.89
C GLU A 75 2.65 7.42 -8.23
N GLU A 76 3.29 8.44 -7.65
CA GLU A 76 4.72 8.64 -7.87
C GLU A 76 5.53 7.49 -7.32
N VAL A 77 5.16 6.99 -6.14
CA VAL A 77 5.82 5.81 -5.58
C VAL A 77 5.57 4.60 -6.47
N MET A 78 4.32 4.43 -6.90
CA MET A 78 3.94 3.32 -7.76
C MET A 78 4.74 3.27 -9.05
N ASN A 79 4.98 4.43 -9.65
CA ASN A 79 5.71 4.50 -10.91
C ASN A 79 7.16 4.04 -10.80
N GLY A 80 7.69 3.98 -9.58
CA GLY A 80 9.02 3.47 -9.34
C GLY A 80 9.06 1.97 -9.05
N LEU A 81 7.91 1.31 -9.05
CA LEU A 81 7.83 -0.10 -8.70
C LEU A 81 7.83 -0.99 -9.96
N PRO A 82 8.27 -2.25 -9.83
CA PRO A 82 8.19 -3.19 -10.96
C PRO A 82 6.74 -3.52 -11.27
N ASP A 83 6.49 -3.87 -12.53
CA ASP A 83 5.14 -4.15 -12.99
C ASP A 83 4.58 -5.46 -12.48
N GLU A 84 5.41 -6.45 -12.25
CA GLU A 84 4.94 -7.76 -11.86
C GLU A 84 5.96 -8.47 -11.00
N HIS A 85 5.59 -9.66 -10.53
CA HIS A 85 6.50 -10.51 -9.77
C HIS A 85 7.69 -10.87 -10.64
N GLY A 86 8.77 -10.56 -10.26
CA GLY A 86 9.98 -10.82 -11.00
C GLY A 86 10.15 -12.25 -11.35
N ASP A 87 9.62 -12.13 -11.26
CA ASP A 87 9.94 -12.75 -11.43
C ASP A 87 10.33 -13.29 -11.83
N ALA A 88 10.34 -13.27 -12.04
CA ALA A 88 10.51 -13.63 -12.44
C ALA A 88 11.19 -13.94 -12.70
N GLU A 89 11.35 -13.81 -12.83
CA GLU A 89 11.84 -14.25 -13.18
C GLU A 89 12.22 -14.58 -13.31
#